data_d2748d4aa64b7cb84161f8d1525b65f8
#
_entry.id   d2748d4aa64b7cb84161f8d1525b65f8
#
_cell.length_a   1.000
_cell.length_b   1.000
_cell.length_c   1.000
_cell.angle_alpha   90.00
_cell.angle_beta   90.00
_cell.angle_gamma   90.00
#
_symmetry.space_group_name_H-M   'P 1'
#
loop_
_entity.id
_entity.type
_entity.pdbx_description
1 polymer ?
#
loop_
_entity_poly.entity_id
_entity_poly.type
_entity_poly.pdbx_seq_one_letter_code
_entity_poly.pdbx_strand_id
1 'polypeptide(L)'
;MAEAGLFIGWGDAVKGSEKRALEAYGDTMEYFGRLHQEGRIEHFEVVVLGPTGGDVGGFWLVRGTAEQIDAVRRSEEYEQLVQRVQLIVTGLRIADAFVDEGLVRVMGQYQKLIG
;
A
#
# COMPACT_ATOMS: atom_id res chain seq x y z
N MET A 1 -4.85 17.70 2.20
CA MET A 1 -4.76 17.22 0.82
C MET A 1 -3.63 16.21 0.70
N ALA A 2 -3.85 15.11 -0.04
CA ALA A 2 -2.86 14.06 -0.13
C ALA A 2 -1.59 14.52 -0.85
N GLU A 3 -0.45 14.08 -0.38
CA GLU A 3 0.85 14.36 -0.99
C GLU A 3 1.75 13.15 -0.96
N ALA A 4 1.42 12.17 -0.13
CA ALA A 4 2.20 10.97 0.06
C ALA A 4 1.32 9.75 -0.14
N GLY A 5 1.94 8.69 -0.59
CA GLY A 5 1.28 7.41 -0.73
C GLY A 5 2.10 6.28 -0.16
N LEU A 6 1.41 5.21 0.15
CA LEU A 6 2.02 3.96 0.56
C LEU A 6 1.56 2.89 -0.41
N PHE A 7 2.50 2.33 -1.14
CA PHE A 7 2.24 1.24 -2.09
C PHE A 7 2.58 -0.08 -1.42
N ILE A 8 1.62 -1.00 -1.42
CA ILE A 8 1.80 -2.34 -0.88
C ILE A 8 1.38 -3.32 -1.98
N GLY A 9 2.35 -3.87 -2.68
CA GLY A 9 2.09 -4.81 -3.77
C GLY A 9 2.43 -6.24 -3.38
N TRP A 10 1.77 -7.19 -4.03
CA TRP A 10 2.04 -8.61 -3.81
C TRP A 10 1.98 -9.38 -5.13
N GLY A 11 2.54 -10.59 -5.12
CA GLY A 11 2.46 -11.51 -6.25
C GLY A 11 1.26 -12.42 -6.12
N ASP A 12 1.49 -13.64 -5.67
CA ASP A 12 0.44 -14.65 -5.47
C ASP A 12 0.36 -15.07 -4.02
N ALA A 13 -0.74 -15.71 -3.65
CA ALA A 13 -0.79 -16.42 -2.38
C ALA A 13 0.24 -17.55 -2.40
N VAL A 14 0.91 -17.75 -1.29
CA VAL A 14 1.77 -18.92 -1.12
C VAL A 14 0.91 -20.17 -1.26
N LYS A 15 1.37 -21.13 -2.03
CA LYS A 15 0.61 -22.35 -2.30
C LYS A 15 0.23 -23.04 -0.99
N GLY A 16 -1.07 -23.29 -0.84
CA GLY A 16 -1.63 -23.85 0.39
C GLY A 16 -2.09 -22.81 1.40
N SER A 17 -1.83 -21.53 1.13
CA SER A 17 -2.23 -20.42 2.00
C SER A 17 -3.35 -19.57 1.43
N GLU A 18 -4.03 -20.03 0.40
CA GLU A 18 -5.04 -19.24 -0.31
C GLU A 18 -6.16 -18.76 0.62
N LYS A 19 -6.62 -19.63 1.52
CA LYS A 19 -7.67 -19.24 2.46
C LYS A 19 -7.19 -18.16 3.41
N ARG A 20 -5.96 -18.30 3.93
CA ARG A 20 -5.39 -17.29 4.82
C ARG A 20 -5.14 -15.98 4.10
N ALA A 21 -4.79 -16.04 2.81
CA ALA A 21 -4.61 -14.85 2.01
C ALA A 21 -5.93 -14.07 1.85
N LEU A 22 -7.05 -14.78 1.63
CA LEU A 22 -8.37 -14.13 1.57
C LEU A 22 -8.76 -13.50 2.91
N GLU A 23 -8.47 -14.18 4.01
CA GLU A 23 -8.73 -13.65 5.35
C GLU A 23 -7.90 -12.38 5.60
N ALA A 24 -6.62 -12.41 5.22
CA ALA A 24 -5.74 -11.25 5.36
C ALA A 24 -6.19 -10.09 4.49
N TYR A 25 -6.70 -10.37 3.29
CA TYR A 25 -7.29 -9.35 2.42
C TYR A 25 -8.46 -8.65 3.12
N GLY A 26 -9.38 -9.42 3.68
CA GLY A 26 -10.53 -8.87 4.40
C GLY A 26 -10.10 -8.05 5.63
N ASP A 27 -9.13 -8.54 6.39
CA ASP A 27 -8.62 -7.83 7.56
C ASP A 27 -7.92 -6.53 7.16
N THR A 28 -7.21 -6.53 6.05
CA THR A 28 -6.53 -5.32 5.53
C THR A 28 -7.55 -4.29 5.08
N MET A 29 -8.60 -4.72 4.38
CA MET A 29 -9.70 -3.85 3.97
C MET A 29 -10.33 -3.18 5.20
N GLU A 30 -10.57 -3.95 6.24
CA GLU A 30 -11.18 -3.47 7.48
C GLU A 30 -10.25 -2.48 8.19
N TYR A 31 -8.95 -2.79 8.23
CA TYR A 31 -7.94 -1.95 8.85
C TYR A 31 -7.87 -0.58 8.18
N PHE A 32 -7.70 -0.52 6.86
CA PHE A 32 -7.62 0.76 6.16
C PHE A 32 -8.96 1.49 6.17
N GLY A 33 -10.08 0.76 6.13
CA GLY A 33 -11.40 1.37 6.27
C GLY A 33 -11.57 2.09 7.60
N ARG A 34 -11.07 1.50 8.68
CA ARG A 34 -11.11 2.12 10.00
C ARG A 34 -10.22 3.35 10.06
N LEU A 35 -9.00 3.27 9.52
CA LEU A 35 -8.11 4.43 9.48
C LEU A 35 -8.74 5.57 8.69
N HIS A 36 -9.40 5.26 7.59
CA HIS A 36 -10.09 6.26 6.78
C HIS A 36 -11.21 6.93 7.57
N GLN A 37 -12.04 6.15 8.26
CA GLN A 37 -13.13 6.68 9.08
C GLN A 37 -12.63 7.56 10.21
N GLU A 38 -11.48 7.23 10.78
CA GLU A 38 -10.87 7.99 11.88
C GLU A 38 -10.12 9.24 11.39
N GLY A 39 -10.06 9.46 10.08
CA GLY A 39 -9.32 10.59 9.52
C GLY A 39 -7.82 10.44 9.59
N ARG A 40 -7.30 9.23 9.77
CA ARG A 40 -5.87 8.95 9.88
C ARG A 40 -5.20 8.75 8.53
N ILE A 41 -5.99 8.51 7.48
CA ILE A 41 -5.58 8.52 6.09
C ILE A 41 -6.66 9.23 5.29
N GLU A 42 -6.32 9.73 4.10
CA GLU A 42 -7.29 10.48 3.30
C GLU A 42 -8.06 9.58 2.33
N HIS A 43 -7.41 8.54 1.82
CA HIS A 43 -8.03 7.64 0.86
C HIS A 43 -7.22 6.35 0.77
N PHE A 44 -7.89 5.26 0.39
CA PHE A 44 -7.18 4.03 0.03
C PHE A 44 -7.97 3.31 -1.07
N GLU A 45 -7.23 2.53 -1.83
CA GLU A 45 -7.84 1.68 -2.85
C GLU A 45 -7.05 0.39 -2.94
N VAL A 46 -7.71 -0.66 -3.37
CA VAL A 46 -7.06 -1.93 -3.68
C VAL A 46 -7.36 -2.28 -5.14
N VAL A 47 -6.34 -2.74 -5.83
CA VAL A 47 -6.47 -3.17 -7.23
C VAL A 47 -5.93 -4.59 -7.32
N VAL A 48 -6.76 -5.48 -7.82
CA VAL A 48 -6.35 -6.86 -8.11
C VAL A 48 -6.25 -6.98 -9.63
N LEU A 49 -5.10 -7.43 -10.09
CA LEU A 49 -4.85 -7.53 -11.52
C LEU A 49 -5.32 -8.88 -12.05
N GLY A 50 -5.84 -8.86 -13.28
CA GLY A 50 -6.08 -10.10 -13.99
C GLY A 50 -4.76 -10.78 -14.31
N PRO A 51 -4.77 -12.04 -14.79
CA PRO A 51 -3.55 -12.76 -15.13
C PRO A 51 -2.74 -11.98 -16.17
N THR A 52 -1.49 -11.61 -15.80
CA THR A 52 -0.64 -10.78 -16.64
C THR A 52 0.55 -11.54 -17.19
N GLY A 53 0.81 -12.74 -16.65
CA GLY A 53 2.05 -13.46 -16.93
C GLY A 53 3.23 -12.91 -16.15
N GLY A 54 3.04 -11.85 -15.39
CA GLY A 54 4.07 -11.26 -14.54
C GLY A 54 3.93 -11.68 -13.08
N ASP A 55 4.70 -11.04 -12.23
CA ASP A 55 4.80 -11.39 -10.82
C ASP A 55 3.99 -10.47 -9.89
N VAL A 56 3.20 -9.56 -10.45
CA VAL A 56 2.36 -8.63 -9.67
C VAL A 56 0.92 -9.10 -9.74
N GLY A 57 0.34 -9.46 -8.58
CA GLY A 57 -1.05 -9.89 -8.49
C GLY A 57 -1.99 -8.78 -8.12
N GLY A 58 -1.52 -7.78 -7.40
CA GLY A 58 -2.33 -6.65 -6.99
C GLY A 58 -1.59 -5.73 -6.06
N PHE A 59 -2.27 -4.67 -5.63
CA PHE A 59 -1.66 -3.72 -4.70
C PHE A 59 -2.72 -2.93 -3.94
N TRP A 60 -2.29 -2.41 -2.80
CA TRP A 60 -3.00 -1.39 -2.05
C TRP A 60 -2.28 -0.08 -2.28
N LEU A 61 -3.03 1.00 -2.48
CA LEU A 61 -2.47 2.34 -2.52
C LEU A 61 -3.21 3.19 -1.49
N VAL A 62 -2.46 3.67 -0.50
CA VAL A 62 -2.99 4.47 0.59
C VAL A 62 -2.47 5.89 0.40
N ARG A 63 -3.37 6.87 0.49
CA ARG A 63 -3.02 8.28 0.30
C ARG A 63 -3.26 9.07 1.57
N GLY A 64 -2.38 10.02 1.83
CA GLY A 64 -2.51 10.91 2.96
C GLY A 64 -1.44 11.99 2.94
N THR A 65 -1.34 12.73 4.02
CA THR A 65 -0.19 13.61 4.22
C THR A 65 1.04 12.78 4.55
N ALA A 66 2.21 13.38 4.41
CA ALA A 66 3.46 12.70 4.77
C ALA A 66 3.42 12.23 6.22
N GLU A 67 2.89 13.05 7.11
CA GLU A 67 2.79 12.72 8.54
C GLU A 67 1.84 11.55 8.79
N GLN A 68 0.70 11.52 8.07
CA GLN A 68 -0.26 10.42 8.20
C GLN A 68 0.36 9.10 7.75
N ILE A 69 1.00 9.09 6.60
CA ILE A 69 1.62 7.88 6.05
C ILE A 69 2.76 7.41 6.98
N ASP A 70 3.58 8.32 7.45
CA ASP A 70 4.66 8.00 8.36
C ASP A 70 4.13 7.39 9.66
N ALA A 71 3.06 7.97 10.22
CA ALA A 71 2.44 7.45 11.44
C ALA A 71 1.89 6.03 11.24
N VAL A 72 1.27 5.75 10.08
CA VAL A 72 0.79 4.41 9.76
C VAL A 72 1.95 3.42 9.73
N ARG A 73 3.03 3.76 9.02
CA ARG A 73 4.18 2.86 8.85
C ARG A 73 4.88 2.55 10.17
N ARG A 74 4.82 3.46 11.14
CA ARG A 74 5.45 3.26 12.45
C ARG A 74 4.53 2.62 13.47
N SER A 75 3.25 2.40 13.13
CA SER A 75 2.31 1.79 14.07
C SER A 75 2.58 0.30 14.19
N GLU A 76 2.42 -0.22 15.40
CA GLU A 76 2.58 -1.64 15.66
C GLU A 76 1.57 -2.47 14.88
N GLU A 77 0.35 -2.00 14.75
CA GLU A 77 -0.71 -2.69 14.01
C GLU A 77 -0.33 -2.89 12.54
N TYR A 78 0.23 -1.86 11.91
CA TYR A 78 0.70 -1.96 10.53
C TYR A 78 1.87 -2.94 10.41
N GLU A 79 2.81 -2.86 11.34
CA GLU A 79 3.98 -3.74 11.33
C GLU A 79 3.56 -5.21 11.45
N GLN A 80 2.62 -5.50 12.33
CA GLN A 80 2.10 -6.86 12.49
C GLN A 80 1.36 -7.33 11.25
N LEU A 81 0.60 -6.44 10.62
CA LEU A 81 -0.08 -6.75 9.36
C LEU A 81 0.91 -7.15 8.28
N VAL A 82 1.98 -6.37 8.12
CA VAL A 82 3.02 -6.66 7.12
C VAL A 82 3.71 -7.98 7.41
N GLN A 83 4.06 -8.22 8.66
CA GLN A 83 4.70 -9.48 9.07
C GLN A 83 3.82 -10.68 8.75
N ARG A 84 2.53 -10.57 9.00
CA ARG A 84 1.57 -11.62 8.69
C ARG A 84 1.45 -11.85 7.18
N VAL A 85 1.30 -10.77 6.43
CA VAL A 85 1.09 -10.85 4.98
C VAL A 85 2.29 -11.47 4.28
N GLN A 86 3.51 -11.12 4.70
CA GLN A 86 4.71 -11.65 4.04
C GLN A 86 4.87 -13.16 4.20
N LEU A 87 4.16 -13.77 5.15
CA LEU A 87 4.17 -15.22 5.31
C LEU A 87 3.20 -15.95 4.39
N ILE A 88 2.27 -15.22 3.78
CA ILE A 88 1.18 -15.84 3.00
C ILE A 88 1.09 -15.35 1.55
N VAL A 89 1.90 -14.37 1.16
CA VAL A 89 1.99 -13.96 -0.25
C VAL A 89 3.43 -13.97 -0.71
N THR A 90 3.61 -14.10 -2.01
CA THR A 90 4.93 -13.98 -2.63
C THR A 90 5.14 -12.55 -3.08
N GLY A 91 6.39 -12.13 -3.14
CA GLY A 91 6.75 -10.87 -3.77
C GLY A 91 6.16 -9.63 -3.11
N LEU A 92 6.01 -9.64 -1.79
CA LEU A 92 5.53 -8.46 -1.07
C LEU A 92 6.50 -7.30 -1.31
N ARG A 93 5.95 -6.17 -1.74
CA ARG A 93 6.71 -4.96 -2.05
C ARG A 93 6.05 -3.78 -1.39
N ILE A 94 6.82 -3.01 -0.65
CA ILE A 94 6.32 -1.82 0.03
C ILE A 94 7.20 -0.67 -0.38
N ALA A 95 6.59 0.41 -0.85
CA ALA A 95 7.33 1.56 -1.32
C ALA A 95 6.57 2.84 -1.00
N ASP A 96 7.31 3.91 -0.85
CA ASP A 96 6.71 5.24 -0.83
C ASP A 96 6.22 5.54 -2.24
N ALA A 97 5.02 6.12 -2.33
CA ALA A 97 4.46 6.56 -3.59
C ALA A 97 4.28 8.07 -3.55
N PHE A 98 4.46 8.70 -4.71
CA PHE A 98 4.27 10.14 -4.84
C PHE A 98 2.98 10.36 -5.61
N VAL A 99 2.00 10.96 -4.95
CA VAL A 99 0.65 11.15 -5.49
C VAL A 99 0.24 12.61 -5.35
N ASP A 100 -0.69 13.04 -6.20
CA ASP A 100 -1.30 14.36 -6.11
C ASP A 100 -0.23 15.45 -6.01
N GLU A 101 -0.23 16.26 -4.96
CA GLU A 101 0.76 17.34 -4.79
C GLU A 101 2.19 16.82 -4.66
N GLY A 102 2.37 15.63 -4.06
CA GLY A 102 3.67 15.00 -3.96
C GLY A 102 4.23 14.61 -5.32
N LEU A 103 3.37 14.18 -6.24
CA LEU A 103 3.79 13.86 -7.59
C LEU A 103 4.26 15.12 -8.32
N VAL A 104 3.52 16.20 -8.20
CA VAL A 104 3.91 17.50 -8.80
C VAL A 104 5.28 17.93 -8.28
N ARG A 105 5.49 17.82 -6.97
CA ARG A 105 6.76 18.19 -6.34
C ARG A 105 7.93 17.36 -6.87
N VAL A 106 7.75 16.05 -6.93
CA VAL A 106 8.81 15.13 -7.38
C VAL A 106 9.14 15.34 -8.85
N MET A 107 8.12 15.54 -9.68
CA MET A 107 8.36 15.81 -11.10
C MET A 107 9.07 17.14 -11.30
N GLY A 108 8.76 18.14 -10.48
CA GLY A 108 9.49 19.41 -10.48
C GLY A 108 10.96 19.24 -10.12
N GLN A 109 11.27 18.36 -9.17
CA GLN A 109 12.65 18.04 -8.80
C GLN A 109 13.41 17.39 -9.98
N TYR A 110 12.76 16.44 -10.66
CA TYR A 110 13.36 15.80 -11.84
C TYR A 110 13.64 16.82 -12.95
N GLN A 111 12.72 17.74 -13.19
CA GLN A 111 12.94 18.77 -14.19
C GLN A 111 14.16 19.64 -13.89
N LYS A 112 14.36 19.98 -12.62
CA LYS A 112 15.53 20.75 -12.20
C LYS A 112 16.84 20.01 -12.43
N LEU A 113 16.81 18.68 -12.22
CA LEU A 113 18.01 17.85 -12.42
C LEU A 113 18.36 17.67 -13.89
N ILE A 114 17.37 17.61 -14.74
CA ILE A 114 17.60 17.37 -16.18
C ILE A 114 17.93 18.67 -16.92
N GLY A 115 17.50 19.74 -16.40
CA GLY A 115 17.77 21.03 -17.01
C GLY A 115 16.59 21.80 -17.39
#